data_5dfdda5aba9a7c75db08260f0c14b51c
#
_entry.id   5dfdda5aba9a7c75db08260f0c14b51c
#
_cell.length_a   1.000
_cell.length_b   1.000
_cell.length_c   1.000
_cell.angle_alpha   90.00
_cell.angle_beta   90.00
_cell.angle_gamma   90.00
#
_symmetry.space_group_name_H-M   'P 1'
#
loop_
_entity.id
_entity.type
_entity.pdbx_description
1 polymer ?
#
loop_
_entity_poly.entity_id
_entity_poly.type
_entity_poly.pdbx_seq_one_letter_code
_entity_poly.pdbx_strand_id
1 'polypeptide(L)'
;MIQVDQLEYCYRSNQQVLDKVTFTGEQGRCMAILGNNGAGKSTLLQCIGRILAPQGGSILVEGKDATTLRRQDLARKMAYVPQQGERGSFTVYDSVLLGRRPYLGLWEKEEDHQVVSQVLAR
;
A
#
# COMPACT_ATOMS: atom_id res chain seq x y z
N MET A 1 9.90 -7.53 -4.25
CA MET A 1 9.04 -8.45 -5.01
C MET A 1 7.71 -8.60 -4.28
N ILE A 2 6.60 -8.51 -5.00
CA ILE A 2 5.24 -8.77 -4.51
C ILE A 2 4.67 -9.95 -5.29
N GLN A 3 4.12 -10.92 -4.58
CA GLN A 3 3.44 -12.07 -5.19
C GLN A 3 2.00 -12.10 -4.69
N VAL A 4 1.07 -12.21 -5.60
CA VAL A 4 -0.37 -12.35 -5.33
C VAL A 4 -0.79 -13.71 -5.90
N ASP A 5 -1.41 -14.52 -5.08
CA ASP A 5 -1.85 -15.85 -5.47
C ASP A 5 -3.31 -16.09 -5.09
N GLN A 6 -4.11 -16.43 -6.11
CA GLN A 6 -5.53 -16.78 -5.98
C GLN A 6 -6.34 -15.78 -5.14
N LEU A 7 -6.07 -14.48 -5.29
CA LEU A 7 -6.68 -13.44 -4.46
C LEU A 7 -8.17 -13.28 -4.80
N GLU A 8 -9.01 -13.35 -3.77
CA GLU A 8 -10.46 -13.21 -3.87
C GLU A 8 -10.96 -12.09 -2.96
N TYR A 9 -11.86 -11.25 -3.48
CA TYR A 9 -12.50 -10.21 -2.70
C TYR A 9 -13.94 -9.95 -3.16
N CYS A 10 -14.85 -9.90 -2.18
CA CYS A 10 -16.25 -9.49 -2.37
C CYS A 10 -16.58 -8.34 -1.42
N TYR A 11 -17.37 -7.37 -1.92
CA TYR A 11 -18.00 -6.39 -1.04
C TYR A 11 -19.21 -7.01 -0.33
N ARG A 12 -19.74 -6.32 0.70
CA ARG A 12 -20.88 -6.78 1.54
C ARG A 12 -22.14 -7.15 0.74
N SER A 13 -22.28 -6.66 -0.48
CA SER A 13 -23.37 -6.95 -1.40
C SER A 13 -23.25 -8.31 -2.10
N ASN A 14 -22.33 -9.17 -1.68
CA ASN A 14 -21.99 -10.43 -2.34
C ASN A 14 -21.53 -10.27 -3.80
N GLN A 15 -21.12 -9.05 -4.17
CA GLN A 15 -20.55 -8.75 -5.47
C GLN A 15 -19.08 -9.12 -5.47
N GLN A 16 -18.73 -10.21 -6.16
CA GLN A 16 -17.34 -10.61 -6.36
C GLN A 16 -16.64 -9.58 -7.27
N VAL A 17 -15.54 -9.05 -6.80
CA VAL A 17 -14.74 -8.02 -7.50
C VAL A 17 -13.39 -8.57 -7.91
N LEU A 18 -12.77 -9.40 -7.06
CA LEU A 18 -11.55 -10.13 -7.39
C LEU A 18 -11.85 -11.61 -7.35
N ASP A 19 -11.52 -12.32 -8.43
CA ASP A 19 -11.72 -13.75 -8.59
C ASP A 19 -10.40 -14.41 -8.97
N LYS A 20 -9.77 -15.06 -7.98
CA LYS A 20 -8.52 -15.84 -8.13
C LYS A 20 -7.40 -15.11 -8.88
N VAL A 21 -7.23 -13.82 -8.56
CA VAL A 21 -6.20 -13.00 -9.20
C VAL A 21 -4.82 -13.48 -8.77
N THR A 22 -3.97 -13.78 -9.76
CA THR A 22 -2.60 -14.26 -9.54
C THR A 22 -1.63 -13.53 -10.42
N PHE A 23 -0.58 -12.96 -9.83
CA PHE A 23 0.54 -12.32 -10.55
C PHE A 23 1.75 -12.12 -9.63
N THR A 24 2.88 -11.80 -10.24
CA THR A 24 4.11 -11.43 -9.54
C THR A 24 4.62 -10.09 -10.04
N GLY A 25 4.83 -9.15 -9.12
CA GLY A 25 5.52 -7.89 -9.35
C GLY A 25 6.98 -8.01 -8.98
N GLU A 26 7.87 -7.95 -9.98
CA GLU A 26 9.30 -8.08 -9.78
C GLU A 26 9.93 -6.80 -9.21
N GLN A 27 11.00 -6.95 -8.46
CA GLN A 27 11.76 -5.82 -7.94
C GLN A 27 12.41 -5.03 -9.08
N GLY A 28 12.39 -3.69 -8.98
CA GLY A 28 12.97 -2.80 -9.97
C GLY A 28 12.18 -2.70 -11.29
N ARG A 29 10.99 -3.31 -11.36
CA ARG A 29 10.10 -3.22 -12.53
C ARG A 29 8.89 -2.34 -12.23
N CYS A 30 8.39 -1.68 -13.27
CA CYS A 30 7.10 -1.01 -13.24
C CYS A 30 6.04 -1.95 -13.81
N MET A 31 4.95 -2.15 -13.07
CA MET A 31 3.80 -2.95 -13.49
C MET A 31 2.59 -2.04 -13.64
N ALA A 32 1.88 -2.14 -14.76
CA ALA A 32 0.62 -1.45 -14.97
C ALA A 32 -0.55 -2.44 -14.88
N ILE A 33 -1.58 -2.06 -14.13
CA ILE A 33 -2.84 -2.79 -14.04
C ILE A 33 -3.86 -2.06 -14.91
N LEU A 34 -4.27 -2.68 -15.99
CA LEU A 34 -5.19 -2.12 -16.98
C LEU A 34 -6.57 -2.79 -16.86
N GLY A 35 -7.61 -2.04 -17.18
CA GLY A 35 -8.98 -2.54 -17.18
C GLY A 35 -9.99 -1.39 -17.15
N ASN A 36 -11.25 -1.71 -17.45
CA ASN A 36 -12.34 -0.75 -17.43
C ASN A 36 -12.60 -0.19 -16.02
N ASN A 37 -13.32 0.93 -15.92
CA ASN A 37 -13.78 1.45 -14.64
C ASN A 37 -14.70 0.41 -13.97
N GLY A 38 -14.46 0.16 -12.67
CA GLY A 38 -15.19 -0.86 -11.93
C GLY A 38 -14.64 -2.29 -12.06
N ALA A 39 -13.55 -2.51 -12.80
CA ALA A 39 -12.92 -3.84 -12.95
C ALA A 39 -12.17 -4.36 -11.69
N GLY A 40 -12.17 -3.59 -10.58
CA GLY A 40 -11.51 -4.01 -9.34
C GLY A 40 -10.06 -3.57 -9.16
N LYS A 41 -9.52 -2.72 -10.05
CA LYS A 41 -8.12 -2.25 -9.97
C LYS A 41 -7.76 -1.61 -8.63
N SER A 42 -8.59 -0.66 -8.17
CA SER A 42 -8.41 0.01 -6.88
C SER A 42 -8.59 -0.96 -5.72
N THR A 43 -9.54 -1.88 -5.81
CA THR A 43 -9.79 -2.92 -4.81
C THR A 43 -8.56 -3.82 -4.67
N LEU A 44 -7.96 -4.23 -5.79
CA LEU A 44 -6.74 -5.03 -5.81
C LEU A 44 -5.58 -4.31 -5.10
N LEU A 45 -5.34 -3.04 -5.42
CA LEU A 45 -4.30 -2.24 -4.77
C LEU A 45 -4.57 -2.05 -3.27
N GLN A 46 -5.83 -1.86 -2.88
CA GLN A 46 -6.22 -1.75 -1.47
C GLN A 46 -6.05 -3.07 -0.70
N CYS A 47 -6.29 -4.22 -1.35
CA CYS A 47 -5.98 -5.53 -0.75
C CYS A 47 -4.47 -5.71 -0.58
N ILE A 48 -3.67 -5.38 -1.59
CA ILE A 48 -2.20 -5.45 -1.52
C ILE A 48 -1.67 -4.55 -0.38
N GLY A 49 -2.20 -3.34 -0.25
CA GLY A 49 -1.86 -2.39 0.82
C GLY A 49 -2.45 -2.74 2.20
N ARG A 50 -3.19 -3.85 2.33
CA ARG A 50 -3.91 -4.25 3.56
C ARG A 50 -4.87 -3.19 4.10
N ILE A 51 -5.42 -2.38 3.22
CA ILE A 51 -6.55 -1.47 3.51
C ILE A 51 -7.84 -2.30 3.54
N LEU A 52 -7.97 -3.22 2.58
CA LEU A 52 -9.04 -4.22 2.55
C LEU A 52 -8.47 -5.61 2.89
N ALA A 53 -9.24 -6.41 3.60
CA ALA A 53 -8.89 -7.79 3.91
C ALA A 53 -9.53 -8.74 2.88
N PRO A 54 -8.73 -9.43 2.05
CA PRO A 54 -9.26 -10.41 1.10
C PRO A 54 -9.91 -11.60 1.82
N GLN A 55 -10.88 -12.24 1.17
CA GLN A 55 -11.54 -13.42 1.67
C GLN A 55 -10.80 -14.72 1.30
N GLY A 56 -10.02 -14.71 0.23
CA GLY A 56 -9.24 -15.85 -0.23
C GLY A 56 -7.93 -15.45 -0.86
N GLY A 57 -7.04 -16.42 -1.00
CA GLY A 57 -5.72 -16.23 -1.58
C GLY A 57 -4.68 -15.70 -0.60
N SER A 58 -3.50 -15.37 -1.12
CA SER A 58 -2.38 -14.87 -0.34
C SER A 58 -1.64 -13.72 -1.04
N ILE A 59 -1.01 -12.88 -0.24
CA ILE A 59 -0.15 -11.79 -0.70
C ILE A 59 1.18 -11.91 0.02
N LEU A 60 2.26 -12.12 -0.73
CA LEU A 60 3.61 -12.17 -0.20
C LEU A 60 4.36 -10.88 -0.58
N VAL A 61 4.99 -10.27 0.41
CA VAL A 61 5.88 -9.12 0.25
C VAL A 61 7.28 -9.54 0.64
N GLU A 62 8.20 -9.53 -0.31
CA GLU A 62 9.57 -10.04 -0.11
C GLU A 62 9.59 -11.47 0.48
N GLY A 63 8.73 -12.34 -0.02
CA GLY A 63 8.62 -13.74 0.41
C GLY A 63 7.92 -13.96 1.76
N LYS A 64 7.42 -12.90 2.42
CA LYS A 64 6.69 -13.01 3.69
C LYS A 64 5.21 -12.71 3.47
N ASP A 65 4.35 -13.52 4.07
CA ASP A 65 2.91 -13.28 4.03
C ASP A 65 2.59 -11.91 4.65
N ALA A 66 1.93 -11.06 3.84
CA ALA A 66 1.57 -9.71 4.25
C ALA A 66 0.69 -9.70 5.50
N THR A 67 -0.13 -10.73 5.73
CA THR A 67 -1.02 -10.84 6.90
C THR A 67 -0.27 -11.06 8.19
N THR A 68 0.90 -11.70 8.15
CA THR A 68 1.75 -11.98 9.32
C THR A 68 2.63 -10.80 9.71
N LEU A 69 2.84 -9.85 8.80
CA LEU A 69 3.64 -8.65 9.08
C LEU A 69 2.84 -7.67 9.96
N ARG A 70 3.52 -7.04 10.92
CA ARG A 70 2.95 -5.89 11.62
C ARG A 70 2.70 -4.76 10.61
N ARG A 71 1.65 -3.97 10.80
CA ARG A 71 1.32 -2.85 9.89
C ARG A 71 2.51 -1.89 9.69
N GLN A 72 3.25 -1.63 10.74
CA GLN A 72 4.44 -0.77 10.70
C GLN A 72 5.55 -1.36 9.82
N ASP A 73 5.79 -2.67 9.90
CA ASP A 73 6.82 -3.34 9.09
C ASP A 73 6.42 -3.38 7.62
N LEU A 74 5.14 -3.57 7.33
CA LEU A 74 4.61 -3.49 5.96
C LEU A 74 4.73 -2.06 5.40
N ALA A 75 4.39 -1.03 6.20
CA ALA A 75 4.46 0.36 5.79
C ALA A 75 5.90 0.86 5.52
N ARG A 76 6.91 0.18 6.08
CA ARG A 76 8.33 0.43 5.73
C ARG A 76 8.72 -0.13 4.37
N LYS A 77 7.95 -1.11 3.87
CA LYS A 77 8.24 -1.82 2.60
C LYS A 77 7.38 -1.32 1.44
N MET A 78 6.21 -0.79 1.75
CA MET A 78 5.21 -0.39 0.75
C MET A 78 4.61 0.96 1.10
N ALA A 79 4.41 1.79 0.06
CA ALA A 79 3.61 3.01 0.14
C ALA A 79 2.39 2.88 -0.79
N TYR A 80 1.27 3.42 -0.38
CA TYR A 80 0.04 3.48 -1.17
C TYR A 80 -0.30 4.94 -1.47
N VAL A 81 -0.45 5.27 -2.76
CA VAL A 81 -0.88 6.59 -3.22
C VAL A 81 -2.30 6.45 -3.77
N PRO A 82 -3.33 7.00 -3.09
CA PRO A 82 -4.70 6.95 -3.58
C PRO A 82 -4.91 7.87 -4.78
N GLN A 83 -5.91 7.56 -5.59
CA GLN A 83 -6.29 8.37 -6.77
C GLN A 83 -6.77 9.78 -6.36
N GLN A 84 -7.47 9.88 -5.24
CA GLN A 84 -7.87 11.16 -4.64
C GLN A 84 -7.12 11.30 -3.31
N GLY A 85 -6.29 12.33 -3.21
CA GLY A 85 -5.69 12.72 -1.94
C GLY A 85 -6.77 13.30 -1.01
N GLU A 86 -6.69 12.99 0.27
CA GLU A 86 -7.49 13.71 1.26
C GLU A 86 -7.11 15.19 1.19
N ARG A 87 -8.11 16.04 0.97
CA ARG A 87 -7.94 17.50 1.06
C ARG A 87 -7.90 17.87 2.54
N GLY A 88 -6.77 17.63 3.17
CA GLY A 88 -6.50 18.06 4.54
C GLY A 88 -5.84 19.43 4.57
N SER A 89 -5.92 20.11 5.70
CA SER A 89 -5.21 21.36 5.98
C SER A 89 -3.74 21.14 6.37
N PHE A 90 -3.12 20.06 5.88
CA PHE A 90 -1.71 19.78 6.10
C PHE A 90 -0.84 20.60 5.16
N THR A 91 0.27 21.09 5.68
CA THR A 91 1.32 21.66 4.83
C THR A 91 2.00 20.56 4.02
N VAL A 92 2.72 20.91 2.97
CA VAL A 92 3.54 19.95 2.20
C VAL A 92 4.56 19.26 3.11
N TYR A 93 5.16 20.02 4.03
CA TYR A 93 6.10 19.50 5.01
C TYR A 93 5.45 18.42 5.90
N ASP A 94 4.28 18.71 6.48
CA ASP A 94 3.54 17.74 7.32
C ASP A 94 3.16 16.49 6.55
N SER A 95 2.75 16.67 5.28
CA SER A 95 2.38 15.54 4.41
C SER A 95 3.56 14.60 4.13
N VAL A 96 4.77 15.15 3.93
CA VAL A 96 5.99 14.36 3.75
C VAL A 96 6.41 13.72 5.08
N LEU A 97 6.30 14.45 6.19
CA LEU A 97 6.61 13.94 7.53
C LEU A 97 5.71 12.76 7.92
N LEU A 98 4.46 12.74 7.49
CA LEU A 98 3.57 11.57 7.66
C LEU A 98 4.16 10.30 7.07
N GLY A 99 4.93 10.38 5.99
CA GLY A 99 5.65 9.25 5.41
C GLY A 99 6.69 8.63 6.36
N ARG A 100 7.13 9.36 7.38
CA ARG A 100 8.04 8.86 8.41
C ARG A 100 7.34 8.09 9.53
N ARG A 101 5.99 8.10 9.61
CA ARG A 101 5.21 7.40 10.66
C ARG A 101 5.69 5.97 10.95
N PRO A 102 6.00 5.14 9.96
CA PRO A 102 6.49 3.78 10.22
C PRO A 102 7.85 3.70 10.94
N TYR A 103 8.59 4.79 10.95
CA TYR A 103 9.93 4.89 11.55
C TYR A 103 9.93 5.66 12.87
N LEU A 104 8.86 6.43 13.14
CA LEU A 104 8.73 7.20 14.37
C LEU A 104 8.57 6.27 15.58
N GLY A 105 9.22 6.64 16.68
CA GLY A 105 8.95 6.08 17.99
C GLY A 105 7.78 6.80 18.67
N LEU A 106 7.91 7.08 19.99
CA LEU A 106 6.93 7.89 20.73
C LEU A 106 6.96 9.37 20.36
N TRP A 107 8.10 9.86 19.86
CA TRP A 107 8.35 11.25 19.49
C TRP A 107 9.12 11.34 18.18
N GLU A 108 8.92 12.46 17.47
CA GLU A 108 9.72 12.83 16.31
C GLU A 108 11.16 13.14 16.73
N LYS A 109 12.10 12.76 15.90
CA LYS A 109 13.53 13.02 16.11
C LYS A 109 14.05 13.99 15.06
N GLU A 110 15.16 14.66 15.38
CA GLU A 110 15.86 15.56 14.43
C GLU A 110 16.19 14.85 13.11
N GLU A 111 16.51 13.57 13.15
CA GLU A 111 16.77 12.73 11.96
C GLU A 111 15.55 12.68 11.02
N ASP A 112 14.33 12.65 11.56
CA ASP A 112 13.10 12.61 10.74
C ASP A 112 12.91 13.92 9.99
N HIS A 113 13.17 15.06 10.63
CA HIS A 113 13.11 16.38 10.01
C HIS A 113 14.20 16.56 8.94
N GLN A 114 15.40 16.02 9.16
CA GLN A 114 16.48 16.03 8.18
C GLN A 114 16.10 15.26 6.92
N VAL A 115 15.50 14.06 7.07
CA VAL A 115 15.02 13.26 5.95
C VAL A 115 13.94 14.00 5.17
N VAL A 116 12.96 14.63 5.86
CA VAL A 116 11.90 15.41 5.21
C VAL A 116 12.51 16.56 4.40
N SER A 117 13.45 17.31 4.98
CA SER A 117 14.12 18.42 4.32
C SER A 117 14.89 17.98 3.07
N GLN A 118 15.56 16.82 3.12
CA GLN A 118 16.27 16.24 1.97
C GLN A 118 15.29 15.83 0.85
N VAL A 119 14.13 15.26 1.19
CA VAL A 119 13.11 14.86 0.21
C VAL A 119 12.50 16.09 -0.46
N LEU A 120 12.22 17.14 0.30
CA LEU A 120 11.65 18.38 -0.24
C LEU A 120 12.63 19.19 -1.10
N ALA A 121 13.94 18.98 -0.93
CA ALA A 121 14.98 19.66 -1.71
C ALA A 121 15.24 18.97 -3.09
N ARG A 122 14.62 17.84 -3.39
CA ARG A 122 14.74 17.11 -4.67
C ARG A 122 13.72 17.58 -5.70
#